data_5738a7f5562cc8033b63f6226eb7c0d3
#
_entry.id   5738a7f5562cc8033b63f6226eb7c0d3
#
_cell.length_a   1.000
_cell.length_b   1.000
_cell.length_c   1.000
_cell.angle_alpha   90.00
_cell.angle_beta   90.00
_cell.angle_gamma   90.00
#
_symmetry.space_group_name_H-M   'P 1'
#
loop_
_entity.id
_entity.type
_entity.pdbx_description
1 polymer ?
#
loop_
_entity_poly.entity_id
_entity_poly.type
_entity_poly.pdbx_seq_one_letter_code
_entity_poly.pdbx_strand_id
1 'polypeptide(L)'
;DIPIPRLKLGQSSFNGLWTAAGTIVEECNSELRWPQCMHTYKKMAKDATIAPALNLVEMAIARVPWSVKIPEGYEEQLKDKAEFLRQVMNDMDHSWGSFIRQATSFNRFGFAPVEKVYRKRYKKNGSKFDDGLVGLKSLPLIAQDTVSSWEWQEGGRELAGLNQYAVEPNGKRGVMTSSWKEEFIPVKKFMLIRNSPLKNNPEGESPLKSVYMAWKYKTNLEEFQATGVSSDVRGLKVLY
;
A
#
# COMPACT_ATOMS: atom_id res chain seq x y z
N ASP A 1 39.72 -36.62 6.81
CA ASP A 1 38.33 -36.35 7.18
C ASP A 1 38.03 -34.87 6.94
N ILE A 2 37.28 -34.59 5.90
CA ILE A 2 36.75 -33.23 5.66
C ILE A 2 35.58 -33.07 6.63
N PRO A 3 35.61 -32.11 7.56
CA PRO A 3 34.53 -31.93 8.49
C PRO A 3 33.26 -31.51 7.74
N ILE A 4 32.24 -32.36 7.77
CA ILE A 4 30.91 -32.05 7.24
C ILE A 4 30.36 -30.84 8.00
N PRO A 5 30.12 -29.69 7.35
CA PRO A 5 29.60 -28.53 8.05
C PRO A 5 28.23 -28.88 8.63
N ARG A 6 28.05 -28.64 9.93
CA ARG A 6 26.75 -28.83 10.59
C ARG A 6 25.71 -27.96 9.90
N LEU A 7 24.68 -28.59 9.34
CA LEU A 7 23.51 -27.89 8.81
C LEU A 7 22.93 -26.96 9.89
N LYS A 8 22.97 -25.67 9.66
CA LYS A 8 22.27 -24.70 10.54
C LYS A 8 20.77 -24.83 10.27
N LEU A 9 19.99 -25.02 11.32
CA LEU A 9 18.53 -24.90 11.22
C LEU A 9 18.17 -23.44 10.89
N GLY A 10 17.25 -23.26 9.94
CA GLY A 10 16.79 -21.94 9.50
C GLY A 10 17.35 -21.52 8.14
N GLN A 11 16.91 -20.35 7.69
CA GLN A 11 17.32 -19.81 6.39
C GLN A 11 18.76 -19.31 6.43
N SER A 12 19.58 -19.82 5.52
CA SER A 12 20.98 -19.40 5.36
C SER A 12 21.16 -18.35 4.24
N SER A 13 20.25 -18.31 3.26
CA SER A 13 20.28 -17.38 2.14
C SER A 13 19.59 -16.05 2.46
N PHE A 14 19.96 -15.00 1.74
CA PHE A 14 19.23 -13.74 1.70
C PHE A 14 18.30 -13.72 0.48
N ASN A 15 17.22 -12.93 0.57
CA ASN A 15 16.27 -12.74 -0.53
C ASN A 15 16.85 -11.92 -1.70
N GLY A 16 18.04 -11.31 -1.51
CA GLY A 16 18.72 -10.49 -2.50
C GLY A 16 18.06 -9.13 -2.74
N LEU A 17 17.20 -8.67 -1.85
CA LEU A 17 16.64 -7.33 -1.92
C LEU A 17 17.72 -6.32 -1.53
N TRP A 18 17.97 -5.35 -2.41
CA TRP A 18 18.96 -4.30 -2.14
C TRP A 18 18.31 -3.12 -1.44
N THR A 19 18.79 -2.83 -0.24
CA THR A 19 18.29 -1.73 0.60
C THR A 19 19.44 -0.82 1.02
N ALA A 20 19.17 0.48 1.07
CA ALA A 20 20.10 1.49 1.59
C ALA A 20 19.33 2.45 2.51
N ALA A 21 19.74 2.54 3.77
CA ALA A 21 19.12 3.42 4.78
C ALA A 21 17.57 3.27 4.86
N GLY A 22 17.06 2.04 4.88
CA GLY A 22 15.62 1.76 4.92
C GLY A 22 14.86 1.98 3.62
N THR A 23 15.55 2.41 2.55
CA THR A 23 14.97 2.59 1.21
C THR A 23 15.35 1.43 0.30
N ILE A 24 14.42 0.97 -0.53
CA ILE A 24 14.66 -0.10 -1.50
C ILE A 24 15.24 0.49 -2.78
N VAL A 25 16.40 -0.04 -3.22
CA VAL A 25 17.16 0.48 -4.35
C VAL A 25 17.21 -0.56 -5.48
N GLU A 26 16.04 -1.05 -5.89
CA GLU A 26 15.93 -2.05 -6.99
C GLU A 26 15.66 -1.39 -8.35
N GLU A 27 15.17 -0.14 -8.33
CA GLU A 27 14.74 0.56 -9.55
C GLU A 27 15.84 1.51 -10.06
N CYS A 28 16.22 1.34 -11.33
CA CYS A 28 17.21 2.19 -12.00
C CYS A 28 16.63 3.53 -12.46
N ASN A 29 15.33 3.56 -12.81
CA ASN A 29 14.67 4.79 -13.26
C ASN A 29 14.31 5.67 -12.07
N SER A 30 14.86 6.87 -12.02
CA SER A 30 14.63 7.82 -10.92
C SER A 30 13.17 8.19 -10.71
N GLU A 31 12.37 8.28 -11.79
CA GLU A 31 10.94 8.63 -11.71
C GLU A 31 10.07 7.46 -11.20
N LEU A 32 10.59 6.23 -11.25
CA LEU A 32 9.94 5.02 -10.74
C LEU A 32 10.52 4.55 -9.42
N ARG A 33 11.56 5.21 -8.92
CA ARG A 33 12.18 4.92 -7.62
C ARG A 33 11.41 5.61 -6.50
N TRP A 34 11.30 4.95 -5.37
CA TRP A 34 10.77 5.52 -4.15
C TRP A 34 11.60 6.74 -3.66
N PRO A 35 11.01 7.82 -3.17
CA PRO A 35 9.57 8.12 -3.05
C PRO A 35 8.96 8.76 -4.31
N GLN A 36 9.77 9.09 -5.33
CA GLN A 36 9.34 9.80 -6.54
C GLN A 36 8.26 9.04 -7.32
N CYS A 37 8.29 7.71 -7.32
CA CYS A 37 7.30 6.88 -8.00
C CYS A 37 5.86 7.18 -7.56
N MET A 38 5.63 7.59 -6.31
CA MET A 38 4.30 7.93 -5.82
C MET A 38 3.68 9.09 -6.61
N HIS A 39 4.48 10.11 -6.90
CA HIS A 39 4.04 11.25 -7.71
C HIS A 39 3.77 10.83 -9.15
N THR A 40 4.66 10.03 -9.72
CA THR A 40 4.53 9.49 -11.09
C THR A 40 3.26 8.64 -11.22
N TYR A 41 3.05 7.68 -10.31
CA TYR A 41 1.84 6.84 -10.34
C TYR A 41 0.55 7.63 -10.13
N LYS A 42 0.57 8.66 -9.28
CA LYS A 42 -0.59 9.57 -9.12
C LYS A 42 -0.91 10.33 -10.40
N LYS A 43 0.10 10.73 -11.19
CA LYS A 43 -0.11 11.35 -12.51
C LYS A 43 -0.66 10.34 -13.52
N MET A 44 -0.03 9.17 -13.62
CA MET A 44 -0.46 8.09 -14.51
C MET A 44 -1.89 7.63 -14.24
N ALA A 45 -2.27 7.50 -12.96
CA ALA A 45 -3.63 7.11 -12.56
C ALA A 45 -4.71 8.12 -12.92
N LYS A 46 -4.35 9.35 -13.34
CA LYS A 46 -5.28 10.37 -13.85
C LYS A 46 -5.39 10.37 -15.38
N ASP A 47 -4.56 9.59 -16.07
CA ASP A 47 -4.61 9.49 -17.52
C ASP A 47 -5.93 8.88 -17.98
N ALA A 48 -6.52 9.43 -19.04
CA ALA A 48 -7.84 9.03 -19.55
C ALA A 48 -7.90 7.57 -20.02
N THR A 49 -6.78 6.97 -20.38
CA THR A 49 -6.70 5.57 -20.81
C THR A 49 -6.42 4.63 -19.62
N ILE A 50 -5.55 5.05 -18.70
CA ILE A 50 -5.10 4.23 -17.57
C ILE A 50 -6.18 4.17 -16.47
N ALA A 51 -6.81 5.31 -16.15
CA ALA A 51 -7.78 5.41 -15.06
C ALA A 51 -8.95 4.42 -15.19
N PRO A 52 -9.61 4.26 -16.37
CA PRO A 52 -10.67 3.28 -16.54
C PRO A 52 -10.22 1.83 -16.33
N ALA A 53 -9.01 1.48 -16.79
CA ALA A 53 -8.46 0.14 -16.63
C ALA A 53 -8.21 -0.20 -15.15
N LEU A 54 -7.60 0.74 -14.38
CA LEU A 54 -7.41 0.56 -12.94
C LEU A 54 -8.74 0.45 -12.21
N ASN A 55 -9.70 1.32 -12.52
CA ASN A 55 -11.03 1.30 -11.90
C ASN A 55 -11.78 -0.01 -12.18
N LEU A 56 -11.64 -0.58 -13.39
CA LEU A 56 -12.24 -1.86 -13.73
C LEU A 56 -11.73 -2.98 -12.82
N VAL A 57 -10.42 -3.08 -12.62
CA VAL A 57 -9.80 -4.08 -11.75
C VAL A 57 -10.22 -3.86 -10.29
N GLU A 58 -10.17 -2.61 -9.81
CA GLU A 58 -10.58 -2.25 -8.44
C GLU A 58 -12.05 -2.59 -8.18
N MET A 59 -12.94 -2.31 -9.14
CA MET A 59 -14.35 -2.66 -9.03
C MET A 59 -14.56 -4.18 -9.05
N ALA A 60 -13.83 -4.91 -9.88
CA ALA A 60 -13.92 -6.38 -9.92
C ALA A 60 -13.55 -6.97 -8.55
N ILE A 61 -12.45 -6.52 -7.93
CA ILE A 61 -12.05 -6.96 -6.58
C ILE A 61 -13.08 -6.57 -5.53
N ALA A 62 -13.60 -5.34 -5.59
CA ALA A 62 -14.56 -4.83 -4.60
C ALA A 62 -15.93 -5.54 -4.66
N ARG A 63 -16.28 -6.14 -5.80
CA ARG A 63 -17.53 -6.89 -5.99
C ARG A 63 -17.46 -8.34 -5.52
N VAL A 64 -16.26 -8.87 -5.22
CA VAL A 64 -16.13 -10.24 -4.72
C VAL A 64 -16.86 -10.37 -3.38
N PRO A 65 -17.78 -11.33 -3.22
CA PRO A 65 -18.44 -11.57 -1.96
C PRO A 65 -17.46 -12.24 -0.98
N TRP A 66 -17.12 -11.53 0.07
CA TRP A 66 -16.24 -12.01 1.13
C TRP A 66 -17.03 -12.77 2.18
N SER A 67 -16.67 -14.00 2.45
CA SER A 67 -17.30 -14.83 3.46
C SER A 67 -16.28 -15.60 4.29
N VAL A 68 -16.60 -15.84 5.57
CA VAL A 68 -15.81 -16.70 6.44
C VAL A 68 -16.28 -18.13 6.22
N LYS A 69 -15.41 -19.00 5.67
CA LYS A 69 -15.66 -20.42 5.49
C LYS A 69 -14.86 -21.23 6.49
N ILE A 70 -15.45 -22.29 6.99
CA ILE A 70 -14.78 -23.26 7.86
C ILE A 70 -14.25 -24.37 6.95
N PRO A 71 -13.00 -24.85 7.13
CA PRO A 71 -12.50 -26.01 6.40
C PRO A 71 -13.32 -27.27 6.72
N GLU A 72 -13.46 -28.14 5.74
CA GLU A 72 -14.15 -29.44 5.91
C GLU A 72 -13.53 -30.26 7.03
N GLY A 73 -14.36 -30.88 7.88
CA GLY A 73 -13.94 -31.68 9.02
C GLY A 73 -13.65 -30.91 10.30
N TYR A 74 -13.76 -29.57 10.30
CA TYR A 74 -13.54 -28.74 11.49
C TYR A 74 -14.76 -27.91 11.89
N GLU A 75 -15.95 -28.25 11.37
CA GLU A 75 -17.17 -27.46 11.50
C GLU A 75 -17.54 -27.23 12.97
N GLU A 76 -17.52 -28.27 13.80
CA GLU A 76 -17.87 -28.16 15.22
C GLU A 76 -16.84 -27.37 16.02
N GLN A 77 -15.53 -27.60 15.76
CA GLN A 77 -14.44 -26.99 16.54
C GLN A 77 -14.24 -25.50 16.24
N LEU A 78 -14.56 -25.07 15.01
CA LEU A 78 -14.31 -23.70 14.55
C LEU A 78 -15.57 -22.86 14.39
N LYS A 79 -16.76 -23.41 14.64
CA LYS A 79 -18.04 -22.71 14.50
C LYS A 79 -18.07 -21.40 15.28
N ASP A 80 -17.74 -21.43 16.56
CA ASP A 80 -17.75 -20.25 17.42
C ASP A 80 -16.71 -19.21 17.00
N LYS A 81 -15.53 -19.68 16.55
CA LYS A 81 -14.47 -18.81 16.05
C LYS A 81 -14.84 -18.13 14.74
N ALA A 82 -15.50 -18.86 13.84
CA ALA A 82 -15.97 -18.31 12.56
C ALA A 82 -17.09 -17.30 12.78
N GLU A 83 -18.01 -17.57 13.70
CA GLU A 83 -19.06 -16.63 14.06
C GLU A 83 -18.48 -15.37 14.73
N PHE A 84 -17.54 -15.52 15.64
CA PHE A 84 -16.83 -14.41 16.24
C PHE A 84 -16.14 -13.55 15.18
N LEU A 85 -15.47 -14.15 14.19
CA LEU A 85 -14.82 -13.42 13.11
C LEU A 85 -15.83 -12.64 12.24
N ARG A 86 -16.98 -13.24 11.91
CA ARG A 86 -18.07 -12.54 11.20
C ARG A 86 -18.58 -11.35 12.00
N GLN A 87 -18.76 -11.53 13.30
CA GLN A 87 -19.18 -10.43 14.19
C GLN A 87 -18.15 -9.31 14.23
N VAL A 88 -16.83 -9.64 14.33
CA VAL A 88 -15.75 -8.66 14.33
C VAL A 88 -15.72 -7.87 13.01
N MET A 89 -15.91 -8.53 11.86
CA MET A 89 -15.99 -7.85 10.55
C MET A 89 -17.17 -6.86 10.46
N ASN A 90 -18.29 -7.17 11.13
CA ASN A 90 -19.49 -6.33 11.14
C ASN A 90 -19.51 -5.27 12.25
N ASP A 91 -18.60 -5.38 13.24
CA ASP A 91 -18.52 -4.46 14.38
C ASP A 91 -17.56 -3.28 14.15
N MET A 92 -16.83 -3.26 13.04
CA MET A 92 -15.91 -2.17 12.72
C MET A 92 -16.64 -0.84 12.51
N ASP A 93 -15.93 0.27 12.74
CA ASP A 93 -16.45 1.64 12.56
C ASP A 93 -16.75 1.96 11.07
N HIS A 94 -16.18 1.21 10.16
CA HIS A 94 -16.44 1.28 8.71
C HIS A 94 -16.83 -0.10 8.16
N SER A 95 -17.52 -0.11 7.03
CA SER A 95 -17.92 -1.39 6.39
C SER A 95 -16.72 -2.13 5.81
N TRP A 96 -16.82 -3.47 5.77
CA TRP A 96 -15.84 -4.32 5.11
C TRP A 96 -15.62 -3.93 3.63
N GLY A 97 -16.69 -3.58 2.92
CA GLY A 97 -16.59 -3.12 1.53
C GLY A 97 -15.85 -1.78 1.39
N SER A 98 -15.93 -0.88 2.38
CA SER A 98 -15.14 0.35 2.40
C SER A 98 -13.66 0.06 2.61
N PHE A 99 -13.33 -0.86 3.51
CA PHE A 99 -11.97 -1.34 3.70
C PHE A 99 -11.38 -1.93 2.41
N ILE A 100 -12.10 -2.86 1.75
CA ILE A 100 -11.63 -3.48 0.51
C ILE A 100 -11.36 -2.42 -0.57
N ARG A 101 -12.24 -1.43 -0.73
CA ARG A 101 -12.02 -0.33 -1.70
C ARG A 101 -10.78 0.49 -1.41
N GLN A 102 -10.46 0.74 -0.15
CA GLN A 102 -9.19 1.42 0.19
C GLN A 102 -7.99 0.50 -0.02
N ALA A 103 -8.12 -0.76 0.35
CA ALA A 103 -7.07 -1.75 0.17
C ALA A 103 -6.69 -1.95 -1.30
N THR A 104 -7.65 -1.83 -2.25
CA THR A 104 -7.36 -1.96 -3.70
C THR A 104 -6.37 -0.93 -4.23
N SER A 105 -6.01 0.10 -3.44
CA SER A 105 -4.92 1.02 -3.78
C SER A 105 -3.58 0.33 -4.03
N PHE A 106 -3.40 -0.92 -3.54
CA PHE A 106 -2.22 -1.72 -3.88
C PHE A 106 -2.05 -1.91 -5.39
N ASN A 107 -3.15 -1.93 -6.14
CA ASN A 107 -3.13 -2.05 -7.59
C ASN A 107 -2.54 -0.79 -8.28
N ARG A 108 -2.62 0.38 -7.65
CA ARG A 108 -2.02 1.62 -8.18
C ARG A 108 -0.57 1.78 -7.77
N PHE A 109 -0.26 1.48 -6.52
CA PHE A 109 1.03 1.82 -5.92
C PHE A 109 1.95 0.61 -5.72
N GLY A 110 1.46 -0.62 -5.94
CA GLY A 110 2.19 -1.86 -5.70
C GLY A 110 1.93 -2.46 -4.32
N PHE A 111 1.59 -1.64 -3.31
CA PHE A 111 1.33 -2.08 -1.94
C PHE A 111 0.28 -1.21 -1.24
N ALA A 112 -0.31 -1.76 -0.20
CA ALA A 112 -1.25 -1.08 0.67
C ALA A 112 -1.05 -1.57 2.12
N PRO A 113 -0.38 -0.79 2.97
CA PRO A 113 -0.26 -1.11 4.38
C PRO A 113 -1.54 -0.66 5.10
N VAL A 114 -2.13 -1.58 5.86
CA VAL A 114 -3.39 -1.36 6.58
C VAL A 114 -3.17 -1.61 8.06
N GLU A 115 -3.36 -0.59 8.88
CA GLU A 115 -3.19 -0.72 10.32
C GLU A 115 -4.33 -1.53 10.95
N LYS A 116 -4.00 -2.40 11.90
CA LYS A 116 -4.95 -3.18 12.70
C LYS A 116 -5.23 -2.43 14.01
N VAL A 117 -6.32 -1.70 14.05
CA VAL A 117 -6.74 -0.99 15.27
C VAL A 117 -7.71 -1.87 16.03
N TYR A 118 -7.33 -2.26 17.24
CA TYR A 118 -8.13 -3.11 18.11
C TYR A 118 -8.93 -2.31 19.12
N ARG A 119 -10.07 -2.87 19.59
CA ARG A 119 -10.82 -2.39 20.74
C ARG A 119 -11.37 -3.54 21.57
N LYS A 120 -11.57 -3.31 22.88
CA LYS A 120 -12.40 -4.19 23.69
C LYS A 120 -13.86 -3.96 23.34
N ARG A 121 -14.60 -5.03 23.11
CA ARG A 121 -16.01 -5.03 22.71
C ARG A 121 -16.89 -4.72 23.91
N TYR A 122 -17.00 -3.42 24.20
CA TYR A 122 -17.95 -2.88 25.17
C TYR A 122 -18.77 -1.79 24.49
N LYS A 123 -20.07 -1.68 24.82
CA LYS A 123 -20.96 -0.63 24.30
C LYS A 123 -20.40 0.77 24.53
N LYS A 124 -19.77 1.00 25.70
CA LYS A 124 -19.07 2.25 26.03
C LYS A 124 -17.91 2.60 25.07
N ASN A 125 -17.35 1.62 24.39
CA ASN A 125 -16.27 1.79 23.42
C ASN A 125 -16.80 1.87 21.97
N GLY A 126 -18.13 1.98 21.78
CA GLY A 126 -18.75 2.03 20.44
C GLY A 126 -18.89 0.68 19.75
N SER A 127 -18.75 -0.45 20.46
CA SER A 127 -19.03 -1.78 19.94
C SER A 127 -20.54 -2.08 19.99
N LYS A 128 -21.02 -2.89 19.03
CA LYS A 128 -22.38 -3.45 19.06
C LYS A 128 -22.56 -4.53 20.12
N PHE A 129 -21.47 -5.05 20.65
CA PHE A 129 -21.39 -6.16 21.59
C PHE A 129 -20.90 -5.66 22.97
N ASP A 130 -21.10 -6.46 24.02
CA ASP A 130 -20.70 -6.15 25.39
C ASP A 130 -20.12 -7.38 26.09
N ASP A 131 -19.24 -8.13 25.37
CA ASP A 131 -18.66 -9.40 25.84
C ASP A 131 -17.23 -9.26 26.36
N GLY A 132 -16.64 -8.06 26.28
CA GLY A 132 -15.28 -7.79 26.75
C GLY A 132 -14.16 -8.40 25.93
N LEU A 133 -14.48 -9.12 24.86
CA LEU A 133 -13.49 -9.70 23.95
C LEU A 133 -12.79 -8.59 23.15
N VAL A 134 -11.63 -8.94 22.56
CA VAL A 134 -10.89 -8.01 21.72
C VAL A 134 -11.31 -8.22 20.26
N GLY A 135 -11.88 -7.17 19.66
CA GLY A 135 -12.23 -7.14 18.24
C GLY A 135 -11.46 -6.05 17.49
N LEU A 136 -11.68 -5.96 16.18
CA LEU A 136 -11.17 -4.88 15.36
C LEU A 136 -12.10 -3.65 15.49
N LYS A 137 -11.50 -2.50 15.76
CA LYS A 137 -12.19 -1.21 15.69
C LYS A 137 -12.25 -0.70 14.26
N SER A 138 -11.10 -0.69 13.59
CA SER A 138 -10.96 -0.20 12.23
C SER A 138 -9.72 -0.80 11.56
N LEU A 139 -9.70 -0.71 10.23
CA LEU A 139 -8.59 -1.09 9.35
C LEU A 139 -8.26 0.11 8.45
N PRO A 140 -7.69 1.20 9.00
CA PRO A 140 -7.32 2.35 8.20
C PRO A 140 -6.13 2.03 7.30
N LEU A 141 -6.19 2.54 6.06
CA LEU A 141 -5.06 2.52 5.14
C LEU A 141 -4.01 3.54 5.63
N ILE A 142 -2.77 3.09 5.74
CA ILE A 142 -1.61 3.98 5.87
C ILE A 142 -1.32 4.48 4.45
N ALA A 143 -1.45 5.78 4.22
CA ALA A 143 -1.25 6.34 2.88
C ALA A 143 0.20 6.06 2.42
N GLN A 144 0.35 5.49 1.23
CA GLN A 144 1.64 5.03 0.73
C GLN A 144 2.68 6.17 0.64
N ASP A 145 2.26 7.37 0.31
CA ASP A 145 3.11 8.55 0.24
C ASP A 145 3.55 9.12 1.59
N THR A 146 3.02 8.60 2.68
CA THR A 146 3.45 8.95 4.05
C THR A 146 4.45 7.96 4.64
N VAL A 147 4.68 6.82 4.00
CA VAL A 147 5.73 5.87 4.40
C VAL A 147 7.10 6.52 4.12
N SER A 148 7.96 6.62 5.12
CA SER A 148 9.29 7.20 4.96
C SER A 148 10.35 6.16 4.67
N SER A 149 10.34 5.06 5.42
CA SER A 149 11.34 3.99 5.30
C SER A 149 10.80 2.67 5.82
N TRP A 150 11.49 1.60 5.46
CA TRP A 150 11.22 0.23 5.93
C TRP A 150 12.29 -0.18 6.92
N GLU A 151 11.86 -0.75 8.05
CA GLU A 151 12.77 -1.26 9.07
C GLU A 151 12.85 -2.78 9.00
N TRP A 152 14.07 -3.31 9.15
CA TRP A 152 14.35 -4.73 9.06
C TRP A 152 14.83 -5.25 10.42
N GLN A 153 14.51 -6.51 10.73
CA GLN A 153 15.03 -7.17 11.93
C GLN A 153 16.55 -7.35 11.85
N GLU A 154 17.16 -7.60 12.99
CA GLU A 154 18.58 -7.97 13.05
C GLU A 154 18.87 -9.12 12.07
N GLY A 155 19.86 -8.93 11.20
CA GLY A 155 20.18 -9.86 10.11
C GLY A 155 19.50 -9.54 8.77
N GLY A 156 18.64 -8.52 8.68
CA GLY A 156 18.10 -7.95 7.41
C GLY A 156 17.23 -8.87 6.57
N ARG A 157 16.68 -9.96 7.17
CA ARG A 157 15.91 -10.98 6.44
C ARG A 157 14.41 -10.75 6.50
N GLU A 158 13.92 -10.28 7.63
CA GLU A 158 12.50 -10.08 7.89
C GLU A 158 12.18 -8.61 8.13
N LEU A 159 11.01 -8.20 7.69
CA LEU A 159 10.52 -6.86 7.93
C LEU A 159 10.14 -6.68 9.41
N ALA A 160 10.73 -5.69 10.07
CA ALA A 160 10.37 -5.31 11.44
C ALA A 160 9.15 -4.39 11.47
N GLY A 161 9.09 -3.46 10.53
CA GLY A 161 8.01 -2.48 10.46
C GLY A 161 8.24 -1.44 9.37
N LEU A 162 7.49 -0.36 9.45
CA LEU A 162 7.64 0.81 8.61
C LEU A 162 7.67 2.08 9.47
N ASN A 163 8.36 3.11 8.98
CA ASN A 163 8.30 4.45 9.52
C ASN A 163 7.34 5.30 8.70
N GLN A 164 6.47 6.03 9.35
CA GLN A 164 5.50 6.92 8.72
C GLN A 164 5.79 8.37 9.12
N TYR A 165 5.73 9.29 8.16
CA TYR A 165 5.68 10.72 8.45
C TYR A 165 4.33 11.06 9.09
N ALA A 166 4.34 11.36 10.37
CA ALA A 166 3.17 11.84 11.08
C ALA A 166 3.07 13.36 10.92
N VAL A 167 2.05 13.84 10.21
CA VAL A 167 1.67 15.24 10.25
C VAL A 167 0.73 15.40 11.44
N GLU A 168 1.21 15.91 12.56
CA GLU A 168 0.31 16.32 13.65
C GLU A 168 -0.56 17.47 13.12
N PRO A 169 -1.90 17.31 13.09
CA PRO A 169 -2.78 18.43 12.82
C PRO A 169 -2.70 19.38 13.99
N ASN A 170 -1.82 20.38 13.90
CA ASN A 170 -1.85 21.48 14.86
C ASN A 170 -3.21 22.17 14.75
N GLY A 171 -4.08 21.98 15.75
CA GLY A 171 -5.45 22.51 15.81
C GLY A 171 -5.57 24.04 15.85
N LYS A 172 -4.56 24.77 15.43
CA LYS A 172 -4.57 26.22 15.21
C LYS A 172 -4.41 26.49 13.71
N ARG A 173 -5.49 27.02 13.13
CA ARG A 173 -5.63 27.48 11.75
C ARG A 173 -4.29 27.78 11.04
N GLY A 174 -3.94 26.96 10.07
CA GLY A 174 -3.24 27.42 8.88
C GLY A 174 -1.73 27.58 8.96
N VAL A 175 -1.03 27.12 9.99
CA VAL A 175 0.43 27.08 9.99
C VAL A 175 0.85 25.60 9.97
N MET A 176 1.28 25.14 8.79
CA MET A 176 2.06 23.88 8.69
C MET A 176 3.42 24.15 9.36
N THR A 177 3.49 23.91 10.66
CA THR A 177 4.78 23.80 11.33
C THR A 177 5.35 22.45 10.89
N SER A 178 6.40 22.47 10.11
CA SER A 178 7.12 21.34 9.54
C SER A 178 7.94 20.59 10.59
N SER A 179 7.31 20.08 11.64
CA SER A 179 7.89 19.05 12.47
C SER A 179 7.44 17.70 11.92
N TRP A 180 8.20 17.18 10.98
CA TRP A 180 8.05 15.81 10.50
C TRP A 180 8.50 14.87 11.61
N LYS A 181 7.55 14.40 12.39
CA LYS A 181 7.81 13.34 13.36
C LYS A 181 7.62 12.00 12.64
N GLU A 182 8.64 11.19 12.66
CA GLU A 182 8.52 9.81 12.20
C GLU A 182 7.96 8.94 13.33
N GLU A 183 6.96 8.12 12.99
CA GLU A 183 6.36 7.14 13.87
C GLU A 183 6.67 5.74 13.35
N PHE A 184 7.27 4.90 14.19
CA PHE A 184 7.53 3.51 13.87
C PHE A 184 6.29 2.65 14.09
N ILE A 185 5.84 1.95 13.06
CA ILE A 185 4.72 1.02 13.10
C ILE A 185 5.25 -0.41 12.91
N PRO A 186 5.23 -1.26 13.96
CA PRO A 186 5.75 -2.62 13.86
C PRO A 186 4.87 -3.49 12.95
N VAL A 187 5.48 -4.44 12.24
CA VAL A 187 4.80 -5.33 11.28
C VAL A 187 3.60 -6.08 11.89
N LYS A 188 3.64 -6.36 13.19
CA LYS A 188 2.52 -6.99 13.91
C LYS A 188 1.27 -6.13 13.97
N LYS A 189 1.40 -4.80 13.87
CA LYS A 189 0.29 -3.85 13.92
C LYS A 189 -0.37 -3.59 12.57
N PHE A 190 0.21 -3.97 11.46
CA PHE A 190 -0.41 -3.76 10.16
C PHE A 190 -0.48 -5.05 9.33
N MET A 191 -1.30 -5.03 8.30
CA MET A 191 -1.32 -5.99 7.21
C MET A 191 -0.73 -5.30 5.99
N LEU A 192 0.14 -5.99 5.27
CA LEU A 192 0.74 -5.48 4.05
C LEU A 192 0.19 -6.25 2.85
N ILE A 193 -0.69 -5.60 2.10
CA ILE A 193 -1.25 -6.14 0.86
C ILE A 193 -0.33 -5.69 -0.27
N ARG A 194 0.13 -6.62 -1.12
CA ARG A 194 1.14 -6.35 -2.15
C ARG A 194 0.77 -7.00 -3.46
N ASN A 195 1.17 -6.35 -4.54
CA ASN A 195 1.13 -6.93 -5.87
C ASN A 195 2.52 -7.43 -6.26
N SER A 196 2.63 -8.67 -6.76
CA SER A 196 3.86 -9.29 -7.29
C SER A 196 5.14 -9.04 -6.45
N PRO A 197 5.20 -9.47 -5.17
CA PRO A 197 6.31 -9.13 -4.28
C PRO A 197 7.57 -9.96 -4.58
N LEU A 198 8.28 -9.63 -5.66
CA LEU A 198 9.58 -10.24 -5.96
C LEU A 198 10.57 -9.97 -4.83
N LYS A 199 11.44 -10.93 -4.52
CA LYS A 199 12.42 -10.86 -3.43
C LYS A 199 11.81 -10.49 -2.06
N ASN A 200 10.53 -10.77 -1.88
CA ASN A 200 9.76 -10.33 -0.69
C ASN A 200 9.76 -8.81 -0.46
N ASN A 201 9.85 -8.03 -1.53
CA ASN A 201 9.83 -6.57 -1.49
C ASN A 201 8.53 -6.06 -0.83
N PRO A 202 8.60 -5.26 0.25
CA PRO A 202 7.40 -4.70 0.90
C PRO A 202 6.64 -3.71 0.02
N GLU A 203 7.28 -3.04 -0.93
CA GLU A 203 6.63 -2.12 -1.87
C GLU A 203 5.88 -2.83 -3.01
N GLY A 204 6.09 -4.15 -3.17
CA GLY A 204 5.51 -4.88 -4.29
C GLY A 204 5.91 -4.29 -5.64
N GLU A 205 5.07 -4.48 -6.64
CA GLU A 205 5.29 -3.90 -7.97
C GLU A 205 3.98 -3.35 -8.53
N SER A 206 3.95 -2.05 -8.82
CA SER A 206 2.80 -1.43 -9.47
C SER A 206 2.69 -1.86 -10.95
N PRO A 207 1.52 -2.27 -11.44
CA PRO A 207 1.31 -2.52 -12.86
C PRO A 207 1.54 -1.28 -13.73
N LEU A 208 1.49 -0.08 -13.15
CA LEU A 208 1.79 1.17 -13.84
C LEU A 208 3.26 1.25 -14.30
N LYS A 209 4.16 0.53 -13.64
CA LYS A 209 5.57 0.48 -13.99
C LYS A 209 5.78 -0.04 -15.43
N SER A 210 5.05 -1.07 -15.83
CA SER A 210 5.16 -1.66 -17.17
C SER A 210 4.66 -0.75 -18.29
N VAL A 211 3.70 0.12 -18.01
CA VAL A 211 3.12 1.04 -19.00
C VAL A 211 3.72 2.46 -18.94
N TYR A 212 4.64 2.70 -18.01
CA TYR A 212 5.25 4.01 -17.80
C TYR A 212 5.85 4.64 -19.06
N MET A 213 6.64 3.88 -19.83
CA MET A 213 7.29 4.42 -21.04
C MET A 213 6.28 4.84 -22.11
N ALA A 214 5.24 4.02 -22.33
CA ALA A 214 4.19 4.35 -23.28
C ALA A 214 3.42 5.61 -22.86
N TRP A 215 3.09 5.73 -21.59
CA TRP A 215 2.46 6.90 -21.02
C TRP A 215 3.34 8.17 -21.16
N LYS A 216 4.63 8.05 -20.86
CA LYS A 216 5.58 9.17 -20.95
C LYS A 216 5.72 9.65 -22.39
N TYR A 217 5.84 8.75 -23.37
CA TYR A 217 5.87 9.13 -24.79
C TYR A 217 4.58 9.79 -25.25
N LYS A 218 3.42 9.26 -24.85
CA LYS A 218 2.12 9.87 -25.13
C LYS A 218 2.07 11.29 -24.61
N THR A 219 2.41 11.52 -23.34
CA THR A 219 2.37 12.84 -22.70
C THR A 219 3.29 13.83 -23.42
N ASN A 220 4.52 13.42 -23.77
CA ASN A 220 5.43 14.27 -24.49
C ASN A 220 4.91 14.63 -25.90
N LEU A 221 4.30 13.68 -26.60
CA LEU A 221 3.69 13.94 -27.91
C LEU A 221 2.52 14.95 -27.81
N GLU A 222 1.65 14.80 -26.80
CA GLU A 222 0.56 15.71 -26.53
C GLU A 222 1.09 17.15 -26.26
N GLU A 223 2.16 17.28 -25.47
CA GLU A 223 2.80 18.56 -25.20
C GLU A 223 3.42 19.19 -26.46
N PHE A 224 4.09 18.40 -27.30
CA PHE A 224 4.64 18.87 -28.57
C PHE A 224 3.54 19.32 -29.53
N GLN A 225 2.45 18.56 -29.64
CA GLN A 225 1.31 18.93 -30.47
C GLN A 225 0.66 20.22 -29.97
N ALA A 226 0.42 20.35 -28.67
CA ALA A 226 -0.14 21.56 -28.08
C ALA A 226 0.73 22.78 -28.33
N THR A 227 2.06 22.64 -28.22
CA THR A 227 3.02 23.70 -28.52
C THR A 227 3.03 24.07 -30.02
N GLY A 228 3.01 23.08 -30.90
CA GLY A 228 2.93 23.27 -32.35
C GLY A 228 1.69 24.05 -32.76
N VAL A 229 0.50 23.57 -32.31
CA VAL A 229 -0.76 24.26 -32.57
C VAL A 229 -0.75 25.71 -32.03
N SER A 230 -0.21 25.93 -30.82
CA SER A 230 -0.09 27.26 -30.23
C SER A 230 0.82 28.18 -31.02
N SER A 231 1.90 27.66 -31.63
CA SER A 231 2.79 28.48 -32.49
C SER A 231 2.16 28.80 -33.83
N ASP A 232 1.45 27.85 -34.44
CA ASP A 232 0.76 28.05 -35.73
C ASP A 232 -0.37 29.09 -35.60
N VAL A 233 -1.13 29.06 -34.50
CA VAL A 233 -2.18 30.05 -34.22
C VAL A 233 -1.61 31.47 -34.05
N ARG A 234 -0.37 31.60 -33.55
CA ARG A 234 0.29 32.93 -33.41
C ARG A 234 0.77 33.50 -34.72
N GLY A 235 0.80 32.73 -35.80
CA GLY A 235 1.29 33.16 -37.13
C GLY A 235 2.81 33.25 -37.17
N LEU A 236 3.37 33.08 -38.37
CA LEU A 236 4.77 33.38 -38.66
C LEU A 236 5.01 34.88 -38.61
N LYS A 237 5.90 35.36 -37.75
CA LYS A 237 6.40 36.73 -37.82
C LYS A 237 7.29 36.83 -39.04
N VAL A 238 6.75 37.37 -40.13
CA VAL A 238 7.54 37.76 -41.31
C VAL A 238 8.13 39.14 -41.04
N LEU A 239 9.44 39.23 -40.87
CA LEU A 239 10.18 40.47 -40.86
C LEU A 239 10.38 40.88 -42.33
N TYR A 240 9.79 42.01 -42.75
CA TYR A 240 10.08 42.65 -44.03
C TYR A 240 11.28 43.58 -43.90
#